data_2816347e9908adf927eb205c1d3b47c1
#
_entry.id   2816347e9908adf927eb205c1d3b47c1
#
_cell.length_a   1.000
_cell.length_b   1.000
_cell.length_c   1.000
_cell.angle_alpha   90.00
_cell.angle_beta   90.00
_cell.angle_gamma   90.00
#
_symmetry.space_group_name_H-M   'P 1'
#
loop_
_entity.id
_entity.type
_entity.pdbx_description
1 polymer ?
#
loop_
_entity_poly.entity_id
_entity_poly.type
_entity_poly.pdbx_seq_one_letter_code
_entity_poly.pdbx_strand_id
1 'polypeptide(L)'
;ATFVTASSDLELGMGIALAVAIHNIPEGLAVAGPVYAATGSKTKALWWASVSGFAEILGGLLAFFLLGPAISPVLMASIMAMVAGIMVALSVDELMPLAKEIDPQNNPSYGVLCGMTVMGFSLTLLQSSPLG
;
A
#
# COMPACT_ATOMS: atom_id res chain seq x y z
N ALA A 1 14.86 -7.51 -2.63
CA ALA A 1 15.10 -7.34 -4.07
C ALA A 1 15.15 -5.86 -4.44
N THR A 2 14.13 -5.07 -4.15
CA THR A 2 13.99 -3.65 -4.54
C THR A 2 15.15 -2.76 -4.04
N PHE A 3 15.62 -2.95 -2.81
CA PHE A 3 16.72 -2.16 -2.25
C PHE A 3 18.08 -2.46 -2.90
N VAL A 4 18.33 -3.71 -3.27
CA VAL A 4 19.60 -4.12 -3.90
C VAL A 4 19.68 -3.64 -5.35
N THR A 5 18.54 -3.64 -6.07
CA THR A 5 18.48 -3.14 -7.44
C THR A 5 18.60 -1.61 -7.50
N ALA A 6 18.01 -0.89 -6.54
CA ALA A 6 18.10 0.55 -6.44
C ALA A 6 19.52 1.08 -6.16
N SER A 7 20.40 0.26 -5.61
CA SER A 7 21.79 0.65 -5.32
C SER A 7 22.73 0.48 -6.51
N SER A 8 22.35 -0.25 -7.55
CA SER A 8 23.17 -0.54 -8.72
C SER A 8 22.89 0.36 -9.93
N ASP A 9 21.69 0.97 -9.97
CA ASP A 9 21.28 1.86 -11.06
C ASP A 9 20.31 2.94 -10.51
N LEU A 10 20.73 4.21 -10.59
CA LEU A 10 19.98 5.32 -10.05
C LEU A 10 18.62 5.52 -10.75
N GLU A 11 18.58 5.33 -12.07
CA GLU A 11 17.34 5.49 -12.86
C GLU A 11 16.33 4.41 -12.49
N LEU A 12 16.78 3.16 -12.39
CA LEU A 12 15.96 2.04 -11.95
C LEU A 12 15.47 2.25 -10.51
N GLY A 13 16.36 2.71 -9.62
CA GLY A 13 16.04 3.02 -8.23
C GLY A 13 14.98 4.10 -8.08
N MET A 14 15.08 5.17 -8.88
CA MET A 14 14.09 6.26 -8.89
C MET A 14 12.74 5.80 -9.44
N GLY A 15 12.71 4.99 -10.51
CA GLY A 15 11.49 4.42 -11.06
C GLY A 15 10.74 3.57 -10.04
N ILE A 16 11.45 2.68 -9.36
CA ILE A 16 10.89 1.83 -8.30
C ILE A 16 10.39 2.66 -7.11
N ALA A 17 11.16 3.67 -6.67
CA ALA A 17 10.76 4.54 -5.57
C ALA A 17 9.47 5.32 -5.89
N LEU A 18 9.36 5.84 -7.12
CA LEU A 18 8.16 6.52 -7.58
C LEU A 18 6.95 5.59 -7.62
N ALA A 19 7.15 4.38 -8.13
CA ALA A 19 6.09 3.37 -8.19
C ALA A 19 5.57 3.00 -6.78
N VAL A 20 6.48 2.77 -5.83
CA VAL A 20 6.14 2.49 -4.42
C VAL A 20 5.43 3.69 -3.80
N ALA A 21 5.89 4.93 -4.06
CA ALA A 21 5.24 6.14 -3.57
C ALA A 21 3.79 6.26 -4.07
N ILE A 22 3.53 5.98 -5.35
CA ILE A 22 2.18 6.00 -5.92
C ILE A 22 1.29 4.94 -5.27
N HIS A 23 1.80 3.74 -4.98
CA HIS A 23 1.06 2.68 -4.29
C HIS A 23 0.70 3.06 -2.85
N ASN A 24 1.59 3.75 -2.15
CA ASN A 24 1.39 4.14 -0.76
C ASN A 24 0.36 5.27 -0.58
N ILE A 25 0.00 6.02 -1.64
CA ILE A 25 -1.06 7.04 -1.55
C ILE A 25 -2.43 6.43 -1.18
N PRO A 26 -2.94 5.40 -1.88
CA PRO A 26 -4.18 4.74 -1.48
C PRO A 26 -4.13 4.16 -0.08
N GLU A 27 -2.99 3.59 0.32
CA GLU A 27 -2.79 3.03 1.66
C GLU A 27 -2.85 4.11 2.76
N GLY A 28 -2.18 5.24 2.55
CA GLY A 28 -2.30 6.40 3.44
C GLY A 28 -3.73 6.93 3.55
N LEU A 29 -4.51 6.92 2.44
CA LEU A 29 -5.92 7.30 2.46
C LEU A 29 -6.78 6.29 3.22
N ALA A 30 -6.47 4.99 3.14
CA ALA A 30 -7.17 3.94 3.89
C ALA A 30 -7.03 4.13 5.41
N VAL A 31 -5.91 4.67 5.89
CA VAL A 31 -5.71 5.04 7.30
C VAL A 31 -6.34 6.40 7.62
N ALA A 32 -6.15 7.40 6.76
CA ALA A 32 -6.62 8.75 7.00
C ALA A 32 -8.15 8.87 6.98
N GLY A 33 -8.82 8.12 6.11
CA GLY A 33 -10.28 8.17 5.92
C GLY A 33 -11.05 7.87 7.20
N PRO A 34 -10.90 6.70 7.81
CA PRO A 34 -11.55 6.33 9.07
C PRO A 34 -11.23 7.29 10.21
N VAL A 35 -9.97 7.71 10.35
CA VAL A 35 -9.57 8.67 11.40
C VAL A 35 -10.24 10.03 11.18
N TYR A 36 -10.34 10.50 9.96
CA TYR A 36 -11.04 11.73 9.66
C TYR A 36 -12.54 11.62 9.90
N ALA A 37 -13.16 10.53 9.50
CA ALA A 37 -14.57 10.26 9.73
C ALA A 37 -14.91 10.27 11.24
N ALA A 38 -14.06 9.63 12.05
CA ALA A 38 -14.27 9.53 13.51
C ALA A 38 -13.96 10.82 14.26
N THR A 39 -13.03 11.66 13.77
CA THR A 39 -12.51 12.81 14.55
C THR A 39 -12.83 14.17 13.96
N GLY A 40 -13.22 14.26 12.68
CA GLY A 40 -13.37 15.51 11.94
C GLY A 40 -12.07 16.30 11.74
N SER A 41 -10.92 15.75 12.18
CA SER A 41 -9.64 16.46 12.22
C SER A 41 -8.68 15.99 11.13
N LYS A 42 -8.42 16.85 10.15
CA LYS A 42 -7.44 16.60 9.09
C LYS A 42 -6.02 16.36 9.64
N THR A 43 -5.66 17.10 10.69
CA THR A 43 -4.34 16.97 11.32
C THR A 43 -4.15 15.61 11.96
N LYS A 44 -5.17 15.09 12.68
CA LYS A 44 -5.11 13.74 13.24
C LYS A 44 -5.06 12.67 12.16
N ALA A 45 -5.86 12.80 11.11
CA ALA A 45 -5.85 11.89 9.99
C ALA A 45 -4.47 11.82 9.33
N LEU A 46 -3.87 12.97 9.03
CA LEU A 46 -2.54 13.05 8.44
C LEU A 46 -1.46 12.49 9.38
N TRP A 47 -1.56 12.77 10.68
CA TRP A 47 -0.63 12.24 11.68
C TRP A 47 -0.63 10.71 11.70
N TRP A 48 -1.81 10.09 11.81
CA TRP A 48 -1.92 8.63 11.85
C TRP A 48 -1.50 7.97 10.53
N ALA A 49 -1.83 8.56 9.38
CA ALA A 49 -1.34 8.07 8.08
C ALA A 49 0.19 8.15 7.99
N SER A 50 0.80 9.24 8.50
CA SER A 50 2.25 9.38 8.55
C SER A 50 2.90 8.36 9.47
N VAL A 51 2.35 8.13 10.66
CA VAL A 51 2.83 7.09 11.60
C VAL A 51 2.77 5.71 10.96
N SER A 52 1.68 5.39 10.23
CA SER A 52 1.55 4.13 9.49
C SER A 52 2.65 3.99 8.45
N GLY A 53 2.86 5.00 7.61
CA GLY A 53 3.93 4.97 6.59
C GLY A 53 5.33 4.83 7.19
N PHE A 54 5.61 5.49 8.31
CA PHE A 54 6.89 5.29 9.02
C PHE A 54 7.02 3.88 9.59
N ALA A 55 5.95 3.28 10.10
CA ALA A 55 5.97 1.91 10.60
C ALA A 55 6.30 0.90 9.51
N GLU A 56 5.84 1.12 8.28
CA GLU A 56 6.20 0.30 7.11
C GLU A 56 7.70 0.35 6.82
N ILE A 57 8.28 1.55 6.79
CA ILE A 57 9.71 1.73 6.55
C ILE A 57 10.52 1.01 7.64
N LEU A 58 10.15 1.17 8.90
CA LEU A 58 10.79 0.48 10.02
C LEU A 58 10.62 -1.03 9.93
N GLY A 59 9.42 -1.51 9.62
CA GLY A 59 9.15 -2.93 9.43
C GLY A 59 9.97 -3.53 8.29
N GLY A 60 10.07 -2.84 7.16
CA GLY A 60 10.90 -3.24 6.03
C GLY A 60 12.39 -3.31 6.35
N LEU A 61 12.91 -2.31 7.07
CA LEU A 61 14.31 -2.29 7.52
C LEU A 61 14.59 -3.43 8.53
N LEU A 62 13.72 -3.63 9.51
CA LEU A 62 13.85 -4.72 10.47
C LEU A 62 13.80 -6.09 9.78
N ALA A 63 12.86 -6.29 8.86
CA ALA A 63 12.77 -7.52 8.09
C ALA A 63 14.05 -7.76 7.26
N PHE A 64 14.59 -6.72 6.64
CA PHE A 64 15.84 -6.80 5.87
C PHE A 64 17.04 -7.21 6.75
N PHE A 65 17.23 -6.55 7.90
CA PHE A 65 18.38 -6.82 8.77
C PHE A 65 18.27 -8.13 9.55
N LEU A 66 17.06 -8.49 10.01
CA LEU A 66 16.86 -9.68 10.86
C LEU A 66 16.63 -10.94 10.05
N LEU A 67 15.92 -10.86 8.96
CA LEU A 67 15.45 -12.01 8.19
C LEU A 67 16.11 -12.13 6.81
N GLY A 68 16.73 -11.06 6.30
CA GLY A 68 17.26 -10.99 4.95
C GLY A 68 18.08 -12.23 4.53
N PRO A 69 19.05 -12.71 5.34
CA PRO A 69 19.85 -13.89 5.02
C PRO A 69 19.08 -15.22 5.07
N ALA A 70 17.94 -15.25 5.78
CA ALA A 70 17.17 -16.47 6.06
C ALA A 70 15.87 -16.57 5.24
N ILE A 71 15.50 -15.52 4.48
CA ILE A 71 14.25 -15.50 3.73
C ILE A 71 14.38 -16.36 2.46
N SER A 72 13.72 -17.53 2.48
CA SER A 72 13.52 -18.31 1.26
C SER A 72 12.45 -17.68 0.37
N PRO A 73 12.48 -17.93 -0.97
CA PRO A 73 11.44 -17.43 -1.88
C PRO A 73 10.01 -17.87 -1.47
N VAL A 74 9.88 -19.07 -0.91
CA VAL A 74 8.60 -19.60 -0.43
C VAL A 74 8.10 -18.82 0.77
N LEU A 75 8.98 -18.55 1.75
CA LEU A 75 8.63 -17.75 2.93
C LEU A 75 8.21 -16.33 2.53
N MET A 76 8.95 -15.70 1.62
CA MET A 76 8.60 -14.37 1.09
C MET A 76 7.23 -14.37 0.43
N ALA A 77 6.96 -15.34 -0.46
CA ALA A 77 5.66 -15.48 -1.11
C ALA A 77 4.53 -15.68 -0.10
N SER A 78 4.75 -16.47 0.95
CA SER A 78 3.76 -16.72 2.00
C SER A 78 3.46 -15.46 2.80
N ILE A 79 4.47 -14.68 3.17
CA ILE A 79 4.31 -13.39 3.86
C ILE A 79 3.51 -12.41 2.98
N MET A 80 3.87 -12.29 1.69
CA MET A 80 3.17 -11.41 0.75
C MET A 80 1.70 -11.82 0.57
N ALA A 81 1.42 -13.13 0.48
CA ALA A 81 0.05 -13.63 0.38
C ALA A 81 -0.76 -13.33 1.64
N MET A 82 -0.15 -13.47 2.82
CA MET A 82 -0.79 -13.13 4.10
C MET A 82 -1.11 -11.65 4.20
N VAL A 83 -0.17 -10.77 3.85
CA VAL A 83 -0.38 -9.31 3.84
C VAL A 83 -1.50 -8.94 2.86
N ALA A 84 -1.49 -9.49 1.64
CA ALA A 84 -2.55 -9.26 0.66
C ALA A 84 -3.93 -9.70 1.20
N GLY A 85 -4.00 -10.83 1.89
CA GLY A 85 -5.24 -11.30 2.53
C GLY A 85 -5.75 -10.34 3.61
N ILE A 86 -4.86 -9.83 4.45
CA ILE A 86 -5.20 -8.83 5.49
C ILE A 86 -5.73 -7.54 4.84
N MET A 87 -5.08 -7.04 3.77
CA MET A 87 -5.52 -5.84 3.07
C MET A 87 -6.91 -6.00 2.44
N VAL A 88 -7.19 -7.16 1.84
CA VAL A 88 -8.53 -7.47 1.30
C VAL A 88 -9.58 -7.52 2.43
N ALA A 89 -9.27 -8.19 3.54
CA ALA A 89 -10.17 -8.27 4.69
C ALA A 89 -10.49 -6.88 5.25
N LEU A 90 -9.48 -6.03 5.49
CA LEU A 90 -9.67 -4.66 5.96
C LEU A 90 -10.51 -3.82 4.98
N SER A 91 -10.30 -3.99 3.68
CA SER A 91 -11.08 -3.27 2.66
C SER A 91 -12.56 -3.65 2.69
N VAL A 92 -12.85 -4.94 2.86
CA VAL A 92 -14.24 -5.46 2.86
C VAL A 92 -14.95 -5.22 4.19
N ASP A 93 -14.24 -5.46 5.31
CA ASP A 93 -14.86 -5.44 6.64
C ASP A 93 -14.89 -4.06 7.28
N GLU A 94 -13.96 -3.16 6.92
CA GLU A 94 -13.84 -1.84 7.54
C GLU A 94 -14.14 -0.71 6.53
N LEU A 95 -13.44 -0.66 5.40
CA LEU A 95 -13.53 0.49 4.49
C LEU A 95 -14.84 0.52 3.70
N MET A 96 -15.34 -0.62 3.24
CA MET A 96 -16.61 -0.65 2.50
C MET A 96 -17.82 -0.28 3.37
N PRO A 97 -18.00 -0.82 4.58
CA PRO A 97 -19.07 -0.39 5.48
C PRO A 97 -18.99 1.09 5.83
N LEU A 98 -17.81 1.59 6.17
CA LEU A 98 -17.60 3.00 6.48
C LEU A 98 -17.95 3.91 5.29
N ALA A 99 -17.54 3.56 4.08
CA ALA A 99 -17.87 4.32 2.88
C ALA A 99 -19.39 4.35 2.65
N LYS A 100 -20.09 3.24 2.91
CA LYS A 100 -21.54 3.15 2.82
C LYS A 100 -22.27 3.96 3.89
N GLU A 101 -21.68 4.06 5.08
CA GLU A 101 -22.20 4.89 6.19
C GLU A 101 -22.07 6.39 5.89
N ILE A 102 -20.93 6.80 5.32
CA ILE A 102 -20.66 8.20 4.97
C ILE A 102 -21.53 8.65 3.79
N ASP A 103 -21.71 7.81 2.79
CA ASP A 103 -22.51 8.10 1.60
C ASP A 103 -23.46 6.92 1.28
N PRO A 104 -24.63 6.88 1.93
CA PRO A 104 -25.60 5.80 1.72
C PRO A 104 -26.17 5.71 0.29
N GLN A 105 -26.13 6.82 -0.46
CA GLN A 105 -26.70 6.88 -1.82
C GLN A 105 -25.79 6.23 -2.86
N ASN A 106 -24.48 6.32 -2.67
CA ASN A 106 -23.52 5.73 -3.57
C ASN A 106 -23.11 4.31 -3.15
N ASN A 107 -22.84 3.48 -4.15
CA ASN A 107 -22.38 2.12 -3.91
C ASN A 107 -20.84 2.12 -3.84
N PRO A 108 -20.22 1.76 -2.69
CA PRO A 108 -18.77 1.72 -2.55
C PRO A 108 -18.07 0.76 -3.52
N SER A 109 -18.80 -0.20 -4.09
CA SER A 109 -18.26 -1.12 -5.11
C SER A 109 -17.70 -0.39 -6.35
N TYR A 110 -18.24 0.77 -6.71
CA TYR A 110 -17.67 1.57 -7.80
C TYR A 110 -16.27 2.10 -7.46
N GLY A 111 -16.06 2.51 -6.20
CA GLY A 111 -14.74 2.90 -5.71
C GLY A 111 -13.73 1.74 -5.75
N VAL A 112 -14.17 0.54 -5.34
CA VAL A 112 -13.35 -0.67 -5.42
C VAL A 112 -12.96 -0.99 -6.85
N LEU A 113 -13.92 -1.01 -7.79
CA LEU A 113 -13.66 -1.28 -9.20
C LEU A 113 -12.73 -0.24 -9.82
N CYS A 114 -12.94 1.03 -9.52
CA CYS A 114 -12.07 2.10 -9.97
C CYS A 114 -10.64 1.94 -9.43
N GLY A 115 -10.49 1.69 -8.13
CA GLY A 115 -9.20 1.44 -7.49
C GLY A 115 -8.48 0.23 -8.09
N MET A 116 -9.15 -0.89 -8.28
CA MET A 116 -8.60 -2.08 -8.93
C MET A 116 -8.15 -1.79 -10.36
N THR A 117 -8.93 -1.02 -11.12
CA THR A 117 -8.59 -0.65 -12.50
C THR A 117 -7.33 0.24 -12.54
N VAL A 118 -7.28 1.27 -11.69
CA VAL A 118 -6.13 2.17 -11.61
C VAL A 118 -4.87 1.42 -11.19
N MET A 119 -4.96 0.56 -10.17
CA MET A 119 -3.82 -0.23 -9.72
C MET A 119 -3.38 -1.27 -10.74
N GLY A 120 -4.30 -1.97 -11.37
CA GLY A 120 -4.00 -2.93 -12.45
C GLY A 120 -3.31 -2.27 -13.63
N PHE A 121 -3.79 -1.09 -14.04
CA PHE A 121 -3.17 -0.31 -15.11
C PHE A 121 -1.76 0.19 -14.72
N SER A 122 -1.60 0.69 -13.51
CA SER A 122 -0.30 1.11 -12.96
C SER A 122 0.72 -0.03 -12.97
N LEU A 123 0.31 -1.24 -12.54
CA LEU A 123 1.18 -2.41 -12.55
C LEU A 123 1.58 -2.84 -13.98
N THR A 124 0.64 -2.81 -14.94
CA THR A 124 0.96 -3.14 -16.33
C THR A 124 1.92 -2.15 -16.97
N LEU A 125 1.77 -0.85 -16.66
CA LEU A 125 2.70 0.17 -17.12
C LEU A 125 4.12 -0.03 -16.55
N LEU A 126 4.22 -0.39 -15.27
CA LEU A 126 5.50 -0.68 -14.64
C LEU A 126 6.19 -1.90 -15.25
N GLN A 127 5.43 -2.97 -15.51
CA GLN A 127 5.95 -4.19 -16.13
C GLN A 127 6.32 -4.01 -17.61
N SER A 128 5.64 -3.12 -18.31
CA SER A 128 5.93 -2.81 -19.73
C SER A 128 7.02 -1.77 -19.92
N SER A 129 7.44 -1.11 -18.84
CA SER A 129 8.57 -0.18 -18.86
C SER A 129 9.88 -0.95 -19.09
N PRO A 130 10.83 -0.43 -19.90
CA PRO A 130 12.16 -1.02 -20.04
C PRO A 130 12.96 -1.05 -18.74
N LEU A 131 12.36 -0.62 -17.64
CA LEU A 131 12.89 -0.62 -16.27
C LEU A 131 12.41 -1.84 -15.45
N GLY A 132 11.64 -2.77 -16.01
CA GLY A 132 11.15 -3.99 -15.37
C GLY A 132 11.92 -5.24 -15.76
#